data_776f42467d1d7f28d3c0fd00fde5616e
#
_entry.id   776f42467d1d7f28d3c0fd00fde5616e
#
_cell.length_a   1.000
_cell.length_b   1.000
_cell.length_c   1.000
_cell.angle_alpha   90.00
_cell.angle_beta   90.00
_cell.angle_gamma   90.00
#
_symmetry.space_group_name_H-M   'P 1'
#
loop_
_entity.id
_entity.type
_entity.pdbx_description
1 polymer ?
#
loop_
_entity_poly.entity_id
_entity_poly.type
_entity_poly.pdbx_seq_one_letter_code
_entity_poly.pdbx_strand_id
1 'polypeptide(L)'
;MAVDFKEYGRRMDKALDHLNDEFGAVRAGRANAKVLDRITVEYYGSETPLNGVATISSPDARTLVIQPWDTKLLKDICKAIQTSELGINPQNDGRVVRLGFPQLTEDRRKDLVKQVKKYAEDAKVAMRNIRRDGMDYVKKLKKNSEITEDDQKKAEKDLQDLLDKNIKKVDAALAAKEKELMAI
;
A
#
# COMPACT_ATOMS: atom_id res chain seq x y z
N MET A 1 -18.04 18.59 -29.59
CA MET A 1 -16.58 18.43 -29.35
C MET A 1 -16.39 17.43 -28.21
N ALA A 2 -15.53 16.41 -28.33
CA ALA A 2 -15.34 15.46 -27.24
C ALA A 2 -14.52 16.12 -26.12
N VAL A 3 -15.04 16.15 -24.90
CA VAL A 3 -14.31 16.65 -23.73
C VAL A 3 -13.29 15.59 -23.33
N ASP A 4 -12.03 15.97 -23.20
CA ASP A 4 -10.95 15.03 -22.82
C ASP A 4 -10.91 14.85 -21.29
N PHE A 5 -11.24 13.65 -20.84
CA PHE A 5 -11.22 13.27 -19.42
C PHE A 5 -9.99 12.47 -19.00
N LYS A 6 -8.96 12.37 -19.84
CA LYS A 6 -7.74 11.61 -19.52
C LYS A 6 -7.05 12.09 -18.23
N GLU A 7 -7.09 13.40 -17.97
CA GLU A 7 -6.52 13.95 -16.73
C GLU A 7 -7.29 13.47 -15.50
N TYR A 8 -8.63 13.48 -15.55
CA TYR A 8 -9.45 13.00 -14.44
C TYR A 8 -9.28 11.51 -14.21
N GLY A 9 -9.17 10.72 -15.29
CA GLY A 9 -8.83 9.30 -15.22
C GLY A 9 -7.49 9.07 -14.52
N ARG A 10 -6.45 9.80 -14.92
CA ARG A 10 -5.12 9.72 -14.30
C ARG A 10 -5.14 10.13 -12.83
N ARG A 11 -5.93 11.15 -12.45
CA ARG A 11 -6.09 11.55 -11.05
C ARG A 11 -6.78 10.47 -10.22
N MET A 12 -7.79 9.78 -10.78
CA MET A 12 -8.48 8.66 -10.12
C MET A 12 -7.55 7.43 -10.00
N ASP A 13 -6.75 7.12 -11.03
CA ASP A 13 -5.76 6.05 -10.96
C ASP A 13 -4.69 6.33 -9.89
N LYS A 14 -4.20 7.57 -9.77
CA LYS A 14 -3.29 7.97 -8.67
C LYS A 14 -3.92 7.79 -7.29
N ALA A 15 -5.21 8.08 -7.13
CA ALA A 15 -5.91 7.84 -5.86
C ALA A 15 -6.01 6.33 -5.54
N LEU A 16 -6.15 5.49 -6.57
CA LEU A 16 -6.11 4.03 -6.42
C LEU A 16 -4.71 3.53 -6.06
N ASP A 17 -3.67 4.07 -6.70
CA ASP A 17 -2.27 3.73 -6.39
C ASP A 17 -1.93 4.07 -4.93
N HIS A 18 -2.33 5.28 -4.48
CA HIS A 18 -2.17 5.67 -3.07
C HIS A 18 -2.88 4.70 -2.11
N LEU A 19 -4.11 4.29 -2.43
CA LEU A 19 -4.82 3.28 -1.64
C LEU A 19 -4.08 1.94 -1.58
N ASN A 20 -3.50 1.51 -2.71
CA ASN A 20 -2.71 0.27 -2.75
C ASN A 20 -1.44 0.38 -1.89
N ASP A 21 -0.80 1.55 -1.85
CA ASP A 21 0.34 1.82 -0.98
C ASP A 21 -0.06 1.78 0.50
N GLU A 22 -1.19 2.40 0.87
CA GLU A 22 -1.76 2.32 2.22
C GLU A 22 -2.10 0.87 2.60
N PHE A 23 -2.71 0.10 1.70
CA PHE A 23 -2.98 -1.32 1.91
C PHE A 23 -1.69 -2.13 2.06
N GLY A 24 -0.64 -1.77 1.32
CA GLY A 24 0.69 -2.37 1.46
C GLY A 24 1.32 -2.12 2.84
N ALA A 25 1.05 -0.97 3.44
CA ALA A 25 1.51 -0.62 4.78
C ALA A 25 0.75 -1.38 5.88
N VAL A 26 -0.53 -1.69 5.67
CA VAL A 26 -1.35 -2.50 6.59
C VAL A 26 -0.99 -3.98 6.46
N ARG A 27 -0.30 -4.51 7.44
CA ARG A 27 0.26 -5.87 7.42
C ARG A 27 -0.52 -6.80 8.33
N ALA A 28 -0.85 -7.97 7.79
CA ALA A 28 -1.58 -9.04 8.49
C ALA A 28 -0.66 -9.97 9.32
N GLY A 29 0.45 -9.48 9.86
CA GLY A 29 1.38 -10.33 10.63
C GLY A 29 2.17 -11.34 9.79
N ARG A 30 2.10 -11.25 8.45
CA ARG A 30 2.98 -12.07 7.58
C ARG A 30 4.39 -11.51 7.55
N ALA A 31 5.36 -12.41 7.67
CA ALA A 31 6.75 -12.12 7.46
C ALA A 31 6.99 -11.65 6.01
N ASN A 32 7.39 -10.38 5.84
CA ASN A 32 7.70 -9.83 4.53
C ASN A 32 9.10 -9.21 4.58
N ALA A 33 9.98 -9.65 3.68
CA ALA A 33 11.35 -9.15 3.60
C ALA A 33 11.44 -7.61 3.44
N LYS A 34 10.45 -6.99 2.82
CA LYS A 34 10.38 -5.51 2.65
C LYS A 34 10.37 -4.73 3.97
N VAL A 35 10.05 -5.37 5.12
CA VAL A 35 10.14 -4.69 6.43
C VAL A 35 11.58 -4.38 6.79
N LEU A 36 12.51 -5.12 6.24
CA LEU A 36 13.94 -5.00 6.51
C LEU A 36 14.64 -4.01 5.56
N ASP A 37 13.99 -3.53 4.50
CA ASP A 37 14.61 -2.62 3.51
C ASP A 37 15.06 -1.28 4.11
N ARG A 38 14.45 -0.88 5.24
CA ARG A 38 14.79 0.36 5.96
C ARG A 38 15.85 0.16 7.04
N ILE A 39 16.25 -1.07 7.29
CA ILE A 39 17.24 -1.38 8.32
C ILE A 39 18.60 -1.42 7.67
N THR A 40 19.52 -0.60 8.19
CA THR A 40 20.93 -0.56 7.79
C THR A 40 21.81 -1.11 8.87
N VAL A 41 22.96 -1.64 8.50
CA VAL A 41 24.03 -2.05 9.39
C VAL A 41 25.34 -1.45 8.90
N GLU A 42 26.24 -1.19 9.83
CA GLU A 42 27.58 -0.74 9.48
C GLU A 42 28.37 -1.91 8.89
N TYR A 43 28.81 -1.76 7.66
CA TYR A 43 29.64 -2.73 6.96
C TYR A 43 30.83 -2.03 6.31
N TYR A 44 32.05 -2.34 6.78
CA TYR A 44 33.29 -1.69 6.35
C TYR A 44 33.24 -0.14 6.40
N GLY A 45 32.66 0.42 7.48
CA GLY A 45 32.58 1.86 7.70
C GLY A 45 31.49 2.58 6.87
N SER A 46 30.59 1.83 6.24
CA SER A 46 29.45 2.38 5.49
C SER A 46 28.14 1.78 5.97
N GLU A 47 27.09 2.60 6.10
CA GLU A 47 25.74 2.10 6.35
C GLU A 47 25.21 1.38 5.10
N THR A 48 24.98 0.09 5.24
CA THR A 48 24.54 -0.77 4.14
C THR A 48 23.19 -1.40 4.49
N PRO A 49 22.22 -1.40 3.57
CA PRO A 49 20.95 -2.08 3.77
C PRO A 49 21.13 -3.58 4.00
N LEU A 50 20.27 -4.19 4.84
CA LEU A 50 20.38 -5.62 5.18
C LEU A 50 20.37 -6.55 3.96
N ASN A 51 19.62 -6.20 2.90
CA ASN A 51 19.58 -6.95 1.66
C ASN A 51 20.91 -6.91 0.86
N GLY A 52 21.81 -5.96 1.19
CA GLY A 52 23.15 -5.84 0.59
C GLY A 52 24.24 -6.61 1.34
N VAL A 53 23.96 -7.18 2.52
CA VAL A 53 24.94 -7.90 3.36
C VAL A 53 24.46 -9.27 3.83
N ALA A 54 23.20 -9.62 3.56
CA ALA A 54 22.59 -10.86 3.99
C ALA A 54 21.58 -11.39 2.97
N THR A 55 21.39 -12.70 2.95
CA THR A 55 20.27 -13.32 2.24
C THR A 55 19.06 -13.38 3.18
N ILE A 56 17.93 -12.84 2.72
CA ILE A 56 16.68 -12.83 3.48
C ILE A 56 15.73 -13.85 2.85
N SER A 57 15.24 -14.78 3.64
CA SER A 57 14.29 -15.81 3.23
C SER A 57 13.12 -15.91 4.19
N SER A 58 11.97 -16.37 3.70
CA SER A 58 10.77 -16.61 4.49
C SER A 58 10.39 -18.08 4.37
N PRO A 59 10.89 -18.95 5.28
CA PRO A 59 10.60 -20.38 5.24
C PRO A 59 9.12 -20.67 5.52
N ASP A 60 8.45 -19.81 6.24
CA ASP A 60 7.02 -19.88 6.55
C ASP A 60 6.39 -18.47 6.57
N ALA A 61 5.07 -18.42 6.69
CA ALA A 61 4.31 -17.17 6.62
C ALA A 61 4.63 -16.18 7.76
N ARG A 62 5.34 -16.60 8.80
CA ARG A 62 5.55 -15.81 10.04
C ARG A 62 7.00 -15.70 10.48
N THR A 63 7.91 -16.32 9.76
CA THR A 63 9.32 -16.32 10.10
C THR A 63 10.14 -15.71 8.97
N LEU A 64 10.94 -14.70 9.26
CA LEU A 64 12.04 -14.29 8.39
C LEU A 64 13.34 -14.85 8.92
N VAL A 65 14.15 -15.37 8.01
CA VAL A 65 15.51 -15.83 8.29
C VAL A 65 16.46 -14.94 7.53
N ILE A 66 17.35 -14.30 8.27
CA ILE A 66 18.41 -13.42 7.75
C ILE A 66 19.72 -14.17 7.90
N GLN A 67 20.32 -14.51 6.79
CA GLN A 67 21.61 -15.18 6.74
C GLN A 67 22.65 -14.21 6.22
N PRO A 68 23.49 -13.61 7.10
CA PRO A 68 24.55 -12.72 6.68
C PRO A 68 25.64 -13.49 5.93
N TRP A 69 26.30 -12.81 5.00
CA TRP A 69 27.45 -13.38 4.29
C TRP A 69 28.70 -13.44 5.20
N ASP A 70 28.78 -12.51 6.16
CA ASP A 70 29.80 -12.53 7.22
C ASP A 70 29.14 -12.74 8.59
N THR A 71 29.50 -13.83 9.29
CA THR A 71 28.93 -14.16 10.60
C THR A 71 29.25 -13.10 11.68
N LYS A 72 30.27 -12.26 11.49
CA LYS A 72 30.58 -11.16 12.41
C LYS A 72 29.43 -10.14 12.49
N LEU A 73 28.65 -9.97 11.40
CA LEU A 73 27.51 -9.05 11.34
C LEU A 73 26.29 -9.50 12.16
N LEU A 74 26.23 -10.74 12.64
CA LEU A 74 25.08 -11.28 13.37
C LEU A 74 24.68 -10.40 14.55
N LYS A 75 25.65 -9.90 15.32
CA LYS A 75 25.40 -9.05 16.50
C LYS A 75 24.88 -7.68 16.09
N ASP A 76 25.45 -7.09 15.05
CA ASP A 76 25.07 -5.76 14.56
C ASP A 76 23.69 -5.80 13.91
N ILE A 77 23.38 -6.87 13.17
CA ILE A 77 22.04 -7.12 12.62
C ILE A 77 21.01 -7.25 13.74
N CYS A 78 21.30 -8.04 14.79
CA CYS A 78 20.40 -8.17 15.94
C CYS A 78 20.16 -6.82 16.61
N LYS A 79 21.22 -6.04 16.82
CA LYS A 79 21.13 -4.72 17.44
C LYS A 79 20.32 -3.74 16.58
N ALA A 80 20.59 -3.70 15.26
CA ALA A 80 19.88 -2.85 14.33
C ALA A 80 18.36 -3.18 14.29
N ILE A 81 18.00 -4.46 14.36
CA ILE A 81 16.60 -4.90 14.40
C ILE A 81 15.94 -4.54 15.73
N GLN A 82 16.65 -4.71 16.87
CA GLN A 82 16.13 -4.36 18.20
C GLN A 82 15.89 -2.86 18.36
N THR A 83 16.73 -2.02 17.75
CA THR A 83 16.59 -0.55 17.78
C THR A 83 15.61 -0.03 16.75
N SER A 84 15.16 -0.87 15.80
CA SER A 84 14.19 -0.48 14.78
C SER A 84 12.76 -0.44 15.34
N GLU A 85 11.88 0.25 14.61
CA GLU A 85 10.44 0.34 14.94
C GLU A 85 9.67 -0.99 14.77
N LEU A 86 10.35 -2.08 14.41
CA LEU A 86 9.71 -3.38 14.17
C LEU A 86 9.12 -4.00 15.44
N GLY A 87 9.71 -3.70 16.61
CA GLY A 87 9.26 -4.23 17.90
C GLY A 87 9.33 -5.75 18.02
N ILE A 88 10.19 -6.41 17.23
CA ILE A 88 10.35 -7.87 17.18
C ILE A 88 11.73 -8.22 17.75
N ASN A 89 11.76 -9.19 18.66
CA ASN A 89 13.03 -9.68 19.21
C ASN A 89 13.69 -10.69 18.25
N PRO A 90 14.89 -10.37 17.70
CA PRO A 90 15.61 -11.29 16.86
C PRO A 90 16.20 -12.46 17.69
N GLN A 91 16.11 -13.66 17.15
CA GLN A 91 16.74 -14.86 17.68
C GLN A 91 17.98 -15.19 16.85
N ASN A 92 19.15 -15.21 17.48
CA ASN A 92 20.42 -15.53 16.84
C ASN A 92 20.81 -16.98 17.19
N ASP A 93 20.95 -17.84 16.19
CA ASP A 93 21.40 -19.24 16.35
C ASP A 93 22.89 -19.45 16.01
N GLY A 94 23.67 -18.38 15.86
CA GLY A 94 25.07 -18.41 15.52
C GLY A 94 25.42 -18.47 14.04
N ARG A 95 24.42 -18.65 13.16
CA ARG A 95 24.58 -18.65 11.70
C ARG A 95 23.56 -17.74 11.00
N VAL A 96 22.36 -17.68 11.55
CA VAL A 96 21.27 -16.87 11.01
C VAL A 96 20.56 -16.13 12.14
N VAL A 97 19.89 -15.03 11.78
CA VAL A 97 18.97 -14.33 12.66
C VAL A 97 17.54 -14.66 12.23
N ARG A 98 16.75 -15.17 13.17
CA ARG A 98 15.34 -15.49 12.95
C ARG A 98 14.45 -14.42 13.56
N LEU A 99 13.49 -13.95 12.80
CA LEU A 99 12.47 -13.01 13.24
C LEU A 99 11.10 -13.71 13.24
N GLY A 100 10.58 -13.97 14.44
CA GLY A 100 9.23 -14.52 14.60
C GLY A 100 8.20 -13.40 14.69
N PHE A 101 7.26 -13.35 13.74
CA PHE A 101 6.14 -12.42 13.77
C PHE A 101 5.00 -13.02 14.59
N PRO A 102 4.55 -12.35 15.68
CA PRO A 102 3.49 -12.87 16.50
C PRO A 102 2.18 -12.98 15.71
N GLN A 103 1.35 -13.95 16.09
CA GLN A 103 -0.01 -14.03 15.53
C GLN A 103 -0.80 -12.79 15.91
N LEU A 104 -1.50 -12.22 14.94
CA LEU A 104 -2.50 -11.21 15.24
C LEU A 104 -3.66 -11.85 15.99
N THR A 105 -4.07 -11.24 17.09
CA THR A 105 -5.31 -11.60 17.77
C THR A 105 -6.50 -11.31 16.84
N GLU A 106 -7.63 -11.99 17.05
CA GLU A 106 -8.86 -11.71 16.29
C GLU A 106 -9.28 -10.24 16.38
N ASP A 107 -9.16 -9.65 17.56
CA ASP A 107 -9.50 -8.24 17.75
C ASP A 107 -8.60 -7.32 16.95
N ARG A 108 -7.30 -7.61 16.91
CA ARG A 108 -6.36 -6.83 16.08
C ARG A 108 -6.65 -6.97 14.58
N ARG A 109 -7.05 -8.16 14.12
CA ARG A 109 -7.49 -8.36 12.74
C ARG A 109 -8.73 -7.52 12.42
N LYS A 110 -9.72 -7.52 13.31
CA LYS A 110 -10.93 -6.70 13.15
C LYS A 110 -10.61 -5.21 13.09
N ASP A 111 -9.66 -4.74 13.90
CA ASP A 111 -9.23 -3.34 13.87
C ASP A 111 -8.51 -2.99 12.55
N LEU A 112 -7.66 -3.88 12.04
CA LEU A 112 -7.03 -3.69 10.74
C LEU A 112 -8.07 -3.69 9.60
N VAL A 113 -9.09 -4.53 9.67
CA VAL A 113 -10.22 -4.52 8.70
C VAL A 113 -10.96 -3.19 8.76
N LYS A 114 -11.23 -2.63 9.95
CA LYS A 114 -11.84 -1.29 10.07
C LYS A 114 -10.95 -0.22 9.44
N GLN A 115 -9.64 -0.31 9.66
CA GLN A 115 -8.68 0.65 9.12
C GLN A 115 -8.65 0.61 7.59
N VAL A 116 -8.58 -0.57 6.96
CA VAL A 116 -8.58 -0.68 5.48
C VAL A 116 -9.92 -0.23 4.89
N LYS A 117 -11.05 -0.46 5.57
CA LYS A 117 -12.36 0.08 5.16
C LYS A 117 -12.36 1.61 5.13
N LYS A 118 -11.76 2.23 6.16
CA LYS A 118 -11.62 3.69 6.20
C LYS A 118 -10.79 4.20 5.03
N TYR A 119 -9.63 3.61 4.76
CA TYR A 119 -8.79 4.00 3.62
C TYR A 119 -9.52 3.86 2.28
N ALA A 120 -10.27 2.77 2.09
CA ALA A 120 -11.09 2.58 0.89
C ALA A 120 -12.16 3.66 0.75
N GLU A 121 -12.82 4.07 1.85
CA GLU A 121 -13.83 5.14 1.79
C GLU A 121 -13.19 6.49 1.53
N ASP A 122 -12.04 6.79 2.12
CA ASP A 122 -11.28 8.03 1.85
C ASP A 122 -10.87 8.10 0.36
N ALA A 123 -10.44 7.01 -0.24
CA ALA A 123 -10.15 6.93 -1.68
C ALA A 123 -11.41 7.17 -2.54
N LYS A 124 -12.56 6.59 -2.17
CA LYS A 124 -13.84 6.84 -2.86
C LYS A 124 -14.27 8.30 -2.75
N VAL A 125 -14.08 8.93 -1.59
CA VAL A 125 -14.36 10.35 -1.40
C VAL A 125 -13.47 11.21 -2.30
N ALA A 126 -12.17 10.90 -2.39
CA ALA A 126 -11.24 11.57 -3.30
C ALA A 126 -11.71 11.44 -4.77
N MET A 127 -12.11 10.23 -5.19
CA MET A 127 -12.62 10.01 -6.56
C MET A 127 -13.93 10.76 -6.83
N ARG A 128 -14.86 10.83 -5.86
CA ARG A 128 -16.09 11.64 -5.97
C ARG A 128 -15.77 13.12 -6.12
N ASN A 129 -14.75 13.63 -5.41
CA ASN A 129 -14.31 15.02 -5.55
C ASN A 129 -13.71 15.28 -6.93
N ILE A 130 -12.88 14.37 -7.46
CA ILE A 130 -12.33 14.46 -8.81
C ILE A 130 -13.46 14.50 -9.86
N ARG A 131 -14.48 13.65 -9.71
CA ARG A 131 -15.67 13.73 -10.59
C ARG A 131 -16.35 15.08 -10.49
N ARG A 132 -16.54 15.62 -9.28
CA ARG A 132 -17.17 16.93 -9.07
C ARG A 132 -16.39 18.04 -9.78
N ASP A 133 -15.05 18.05 -9.66
CA ASP A 133 -14.20 18.98 -10.40
C ASP A 133 -14.43 18.89 -11.92
N GLY A 134 -14.55 17.66 -12.45
CA GLY A 134 -14.85 17.41 -13.86
C GLY A 134 -16.23 17.94 -14.27
N MET A 135 -17.24 17.72 -13.42
CA MET A 135 -18.61 18.25 -13.67
C MET A 135 -18.62 19.78 -13.68
N ASP A 136 -17.88 20.42 -12.78
CA ASP A 136 -17.79 21.88 -12.73
C ASP A 136 -17.05 22.43 -13.95
N TYR A 137 -16.03 21.71 -14.43
CA TYR A 137 -15.36 22.04 -15.69
C TYR A 137 -16.33 21.95 -16.88
N VAL A 138 -17.10 20.87 -17.01
CA VAL A 138 -18.11 20.69 -18.07
C VAL A 138 -19.14 21.81 -18.03
N LYS A 139 -19.63 22.19 -16.85
CA LYS A 139 -20.56 23.33 -16.69
C LYS A 139 -19.96 24.65 -17.16
N LYS A 140 -18.67 24.90 -16.89
CA LYS A 140 -17.96 26.10 -17.39
C LYS A 140 -17.90 26.12 -18.92
N LEU A 141 -17.56 25.00 -19.56
CA LEU A 141 -17.55 24.89 -21.03
C LEU A 141 -18.93 25.19 -21.62
N LYS A 142 -20.00 24.67 -20.99
CA LYS A 142 -21.37 24.97 -21.42
C LYS A 142 -21.70 26.45 -21.28
N LYS A 143 -21.35 27.05 -20.12
CA LYS A 143 -21.57 28.49 -19.87
C LYS A 143 -20.87 29.37 -20.90
N ASN A 144 -19.68 28.97 -21.33
CA ASN A 144 -18.91 29.67 -22.36
C ASN A 144 -19.36 29.34 -23.79
N SER A 145 -20.45 28.55 -23.96
CA SER A 145 -20.95 28.11 -25.27
C SER A 145 -19.92 27.30 -26.09
N GLU A 146 -18.95 26.67 -25.44
CA GLU A 146 -17.90 25.85 -26.08
C GLU A 146 -18.41 24.44 -26.41
N ILE A 147 -19.46 23.97 -25.72
CA ILE A 147 -20.10 22.68 -25.93
C ILE A 147 -21.63 22.81 -26.01
N THR A 148 -22.26 21.87 -26.70
CA THR A 148 -23.71 21.77 -26.77
C THR A 148 -24.32 21.15 -25.51
N GLU A 149 -25.65 21.19 -25.36
CA GLU A 149 -26.31 20.51 -24.23
C GLU A 149 -26.19 18.99 -24.31
N ASP A 150 -26.18 18.43 -25.52
CA ASP A 150 -25.99 16.99 -25.72
C ASP A 150 -24.56 16.57 -25.41
N ASP A 151 -23.56 17.40 -25.79
CA ASP A 151 -22.17 17.18 -25.40
C ASP A 151 -22.03 17.20 -23.87
N GLN A 152 -22.73 18.14 -23.18
CA GLN A 152 -22.71 18.19 -21.73
C GLN A 152 -23.27 16.91 -21.12
N LYS A 153 -24.45 16.45 -21.53
CA LYS A 153 -25.08 15.22 -21.02
C LYS A 153 -24.18 13.99 -21.23
N LYS A 154 -23.55 13.91 -22.41
CA LYS A 154 -22.59 12.85 -22.72
C LYS A 154 -21.37 12.90 -21.80
N ALA A 155 -20.80 14.09 -21.64
CA ALA A 155 -19.64 14.32 -20.78
C ALA A 155 -19.92 13.97 -19.30
N GLU A 156 -21.10 14.34 -18.79
CA GLU A 156 -21.54 13.99 -17.44
C GLU A 156 -21.67 12.47 -17.24
N LYS A 157 -22.21 11.78 -18.25
CA LYS A 157 -22.31 10.33 -18.25
C LYS A 157 -20.93 9.67 -18.29
N ASP A 158 -20.04 10.12 -19.17
CA ASP A 158 -18.70 9.58 -19.32
C ASP A 158 -17.89 9.74 -18.00
N LEU A 159 -18.04 10.88 -17.29
CA LEU A 159 -17.46 11.10 -15.96
C LEU A 159 -18.05 10.18 -14.90
N GLN A 160 -19.36 9.92 -14.95
CA GLN A 160 -19.98 8.98 -14.01
C GLN A 160 -19.50 7.55 -14.26
N ASP A 161 -19.46 7.12 -15.52
CA ASP A 161 -18.98 5.79 -15.90
C ASP A 161 -17.52 5.60 -15.50
N LEU A 162 -16.68 6.65 -15.64
CA LEU A 162 -15.29 6.65 -15.21
C LEU A 162 -15.17 6.47 -13.68
N LEU A 163 -16.00 7.21 -12.91
CA LEU A 163 -16.05 7.05 -11.45
C LEU A 163 -16.46 5.63 -11.06
N ASP A 164 -17.55 5.11 -11.63
CA ASP A 164 -18.09 3.80 -11.28
C ASP A 164 -17.10 2.67 -11.57
N LYS A 165 -16.37 2.79 -12.70
CA LYS A 165 -15.27 1.87 -13.03
C LYS A 165 -14.17 1.88 -11.97
N ASN A 166 -13.78 3.06 -11.47
CA ASN A 166 -12.72 3.16 -10.48
C ASN A 166 -13.19 2.76 -9.08
N ILE A 167 -14.44 3.05 -8.70
CA ILE A 167 -15.05 2.55 -7.45
C ILE A 167 -15.03 1.01 -7.42
N LYS A 168 -15.38 0.34 -8.54
CA LYS A 168 -15.31 -1.12 -8.63
C LYS A 168 -13.89 -1.66 -8.39
N LYS A 169 -12.85 -0.95 -8.87
CA LYS A 169 -11.45 -1.32 -8.60
C LYS A 169 -11.13 -1.18 -7.10
N VAL A 170 -11.59 -0.11 -6.44
CA VAL A 170 -11.42 0.09 -5.00
C VAL A 170 -12.11 -1.02 -4.22
N ASP A 171 -13.36 -1.37 -4.56
CA ASP A 171 -14.11 -2.43 -3.89
C ASP A 171 -13.43 -3.80 -4.06
N ALA A 172 -12.90 -4.09 -5.25
CA ALA A 172 -12.17 -5.32 -5.50
C ALA A 172 -10.86 -5.39 -4.68
N ALA A 173 -10.11 -4.29 -4.61
CA ALA A 173 -8.89 -4.19 -3.81
C ALA A 173 -9.20 -4.34 -2.31
N LEU A 174 -10.28 -3.71 -1.81
CA LEU A 174 -10.73 -3.84 -0.43
C LEU A 174 -11.11 -5.29 -0.10
N ALA A 175 -11.93 -5.95 -0.93
CA ALA A 175 -12.34 -7.33 -0.71
C ALA A 175 -11.14 -8.30 -0.70
N ALA A 176 -10.17 -8.09 -1.58
CA ALA A 176 -8.93 -8.87 -1.60
C ALA A 176 -8.13 -8.67 -0.31
N LYS A 177 -8.01 -7.42 0.17
CA LYS A 177 -7.28 -7.09 1.40
C LYS A 177 -7.98 -7.61 2.65
N GLU A 178 -9.30 -7.52 2.73
CA GLU A 178 -10.07 -8.11 3.84
C GLU A 178 -9.87 -9.63 3.92
N LYS A 179 -9.93 -10.30 2.77
CA LYS A 179 -9.68 -11.75 2.69
C LYS A 179 -8.25 -12.08 3.13
N GLU A 180 -7.26 -11.29 2.72
CA GLU A 180 -5.86 -11.45 3.17
C GLU A 180 -5.73 -11.32 4.69
N LEU A 181 -6.35 -10.29 5.30
CA LEU A 181 -6.30 -10.02 6.74
C LEU A 181 -7.00 -11.12 7.56
N MET A 182 -8.03 -11.76 7.03
CA MET A 182 -8.80 -12.79 7.70
C MET A 182 -8.32 -14.22 7.45
N ALA A 183 -7.48 -14.45 6.42
CA ALA A 183 -7.02 -15.77 5.99
C ALA A 183 -5.83 -16.34 6.80
N ILE A 184 -5.40 -15.67 7.88
CA ILE A 184 -4.22 -16.04 8.68
C ILE A 184 -4.61 -16.64 10.01
#